data_608cf08a71fa726f6429c359926186c2
#
_entry.id   608cf08a71fa726f6429c359926186c2
#
_cell.length_a   1.000
_cell.length_b   1.000
_cell.length_c   1.000
_cell.angle_alpha   90.00
_cell.angle_beta   90.00
_cell.angle_gamma   90.00
#
_symmetry.space_group_name_H-M   'P 1'
#
loop_
_entity.id
_entity.type
_entity.pdbx_description
1 polymer ?
#
loop_
_entity_poly.entity_id
_entity_poly.type
_entity_poly.pdbx_seq_one_letter_code
_entity_poly.pdbx_strand_id
1 'polypeptide(L)'
;MRRLLLAATVVAALTACSSMHSAAPAASAEPVRVYAAGSLREALTNIAQDYEARTGQKVALTFGASGLLRGRIEQGEPAQVFASADTDHPQRLAAAGGWQAPVVFTRNQLCALTSDRVNATPDTLLATLLDPQVRVGTSTPKADPSGDYAWQLFRRADSVQPGAYATLDAKALKLTGGPDSPPAPTGRGTYAWLMDEGRADVFLTYCTNAVAAQKEVPRLKVVQLPDNLRVGADYGLGVRQGAPAAAVRFAQSLREPAAQKVLQGLGFGAPG
;
A
#
# COMPACT_ATOMS: atom_id res chain seq x y z
N MET A 1 83.82 -45.95 -43.81
CA MET A 1 83.62 -45.32 -42.50
C MET A 1 82.45 -44.35 -42.68
N ARG A 2 81.22 -44.76 -42.32
CA ARG A 2 80.03 -43.94 -42.45
C ARG A 2 79.56 -43.53 -41.05
N ARG A 3 79.55 -42.24 -40.77
CA ARG A 3 78.97 -41.68 -39.52
C ARG A 3 77.45 -41.48 -39.69
N LEU A 4 76.68 -42.19 -38.85
CA LEU A 4 75.23 -41.90 -38.70
C LEU A 4 75.09 -40.75 -37.71
N LEU A 5 74.35 -39.74 -38.14
CA LEU A 5 73.83 -38.67 -37.30
C LEU A 5 72.40 -39.03 -36.87
N LEU A 6 72.12 -39.20 -35.56
CA LEU A 6 70.81 -39.30 -34.97
C LEU A 6 70.31 -37.88 -34.74
N ALA A 7 69.15 -37.58 -35.36
CA ALA A 7 68.37 -36.37 -35.05
C ALA A 7 67.36 -36.67 -33.98
N ALA A 8 67.50 -36.01 -32.83
CA ALA A 8 66.52 -36.09 -31.74
C ALA A 8 65.40 -35.02 -31.91
N THR A 9 64.20 -35.48 -32.18
CA THR A 9 63.00 -34.64 -32.23
C THR A 9 62.44 -34.40 -30.85
N VAL A 10 62.51 -33.16 -30.36
CA VAL A 10 61.86 -32.72 -29.10
C VAL A 10 60.39 -32.36 -29.41
N VAL A 11 59.47 -33.13 -28.87
CA VAL A 11 58.04 -32.85 -28.87
C VAL A 11 57.72 -31.95 -27.67
N ALA A 12 57.48 -30.69 -27.90
CA ALA A 12 56.95 -29.76 -26.86
C ALA A 12 55.45 -29.98 -26.67
N ALA A 13 55.06 -30.57 -25.56
CA ALA A 13 53.66 -30.68 -25.13
C ALA A 13 53.19 -29.34 -24.55
N LEU A 14 52.36 -28.63 -25.28
CA LEU A 14 51.64 -27.43 -24.79
C LEU A 14 50.45 -27.87 -23.92
N THR A 15 50.61 -27.84 -22.60
CA THR A 15 49.54 -28.01 -21.61
C THR A 15 48.75 -26.71 -21.55
N ALA A 16 47.61 -26.67 -22.22
CA ALA A 16 46.61 -25.59 -22.10
C ALA A 16 45.88 -25.74 -20.73
N CYS A 17 46.27 -24.92 -19.75
CA CYS A 17 45.51 -24.77 -18.51
C CYS A 17 44.22 -23.99 -18.83
N SER A 18 43.12 -24.70 -19.05
CA SER A 18 41.78 -24.14 -19.08
C SER A 18 41.38 -23.70 -17.65
N SER A 19 41.55 -22.43 -17.36
CA SER A 19 41.03 -21.83 -16.12
C SER A 19 39.50 -21.91 -16.13
N MET A 20 38.91 -22.93 -15.54
CA MET A 20 37.50 -22.94 -15.19
C MET A 20 37.24 -21.81 -14.19
N HIS A 21 36.77 -20.66 -14.70
CA HIS A 21 36.17 -19.66 -13.85
C HIS A 21 34.86 -20.24 -13.30
N SER A 22 34.94 -20.78 -12.09
CA SER A 22 33.77 -21.13 -11.30
C SER A 22 33.10 -19.79 -10.97
N ALA A 23 32.02 -19.45 -11.68
CA ALA A 23 31.19 -18.33 -11.31
C ALA A 23 30.68 -18.63 -9.90
N ALA A 24 31.16 -17.87 -8.91
CA ALA A 24 30.60 -17.90 -7.57
C ALA A 24 29.09 -17.66 -7.71
N PRO A 25 28.23 -18.41 -6.99
CA PRO A 25 26.79 -18.13 -7.01
C PRO A 25 26.61 -16.67 -6.63
N ALA A 26 25.95 -15.89 -7.49
CA ALA A 26 25.62 -14.50 -7.22
C ALA A 26 24.91 -14.49 -5.86
N ALA A 27 25.52 -13.84 -4.87
CA ALA A 27 24.90 -13.65 -3.57
C ALA A 27 23.52 -13.08 -3.83
N SER A 28 22.47 -13.75 -3.36
CA SER A 28 21.09 -13.27 -3.55
C SER A 28 21.02 -11.85 -3.01
N ALA A 29 20.75 -10.89 -3.90
CA ALA A 29 20.67 -9.48 -3.48
C ALA A 29 19.65 -9.36 -2.35
N GLU A 30 20.01 -8.61 -1.29
CA GLU A 30 19.12 -8.32 -0.18
C GLU A 30 17.74 -7.83 -0.71
N PRO A 31 16.63 -8.30 -0.14
CA PRO A 31 15.31 -7.88 -0.58
C PRO A 31 15.09 -6.38 -0.34
N VAL A 32 14.43 -5.72 -1.28
CA VAL A 32 13.95 -4.34 -1.09
C VAL A 32 12.87 -4.33 -0.02
N ARG A 33 13.08 -3.59 1.06
CA ARG A 33 12.13 -3.48 2.19
C ARG A 33 11.16 -2.34 1.95
N VAL A 34 9.92 -2.70 1.66
CA VAL A 34 8.83 -1.74 1.36
C VAL A 34 7.80 -1.78 2.47
N TYR A 35 7.53 -0.63 3.07
CA TYR A 35 6.45 -0.43 4.02
C TYR A 35 5.31 0.25 3.30
N ALA A 36 4.09 -0.30 3.37
CA ALA A 36 2.98 0.15 2.55
C ALA A 36 1.65 0.16 3.31
N ALA A 37 0.80 1.12 2.97
CA ALA A 37 -0.55 1.20 3.47
C ALA A 37 -1.33 -0.09 3.21
N GLY A 38 -2.18 -0.48 4.15
CA GLY A 38 -2.98 -1.71 4.07
C GLY A 38 -3.85 -1.80 2.82
N SER A 39 -4.38 -0.66 2.34
CA SER A 39 -5.17 -0.55 1.11
C SER A 39 -4.39 -0.89 -0.16
N LEU A 40 -3.06 -0.83 -0.12
CA LEU A 40 -2.18 -1.17 -1.25
C LEU A 40 -1.82 -2.66 -1.32
N ARG A 41 -2.27 -3.48 -0.37
CA ARG A 41 -1.82 -4.88 -0.23
C ARG A 41 -1.94 -5.67 -1.53
N GLU A 42 -3.12 -5.74 -2.12
CA GLU A 42 -3.34 -6.51 -3.34
C GLU A 42 -2.51 -5.96 -4.50
N ALA A 43 -2.54 -4.65 -4.71
CA ALA A 43 -1.81 -3.99 -5.78
C ALA A 43 -0.30 -4.21 -5.68
N LEU A 44 0.30 -3.92 -4.52
CA LEU A 44 1.75 -4.04 -4.36
C LEU A 44 2.23 -5.49 -4.31
N THR A 45 1.40 -6.43 -3.85
CA THR A 45 1.74 -7.87 -3.95
C THR A 45 1.86 -8.29 -5.40
N ASN A 46 0.88 -7.94 -6.25
CA ASN A 46 0.90 -8.25 -7.68
C ASN A 46 2.07 -7.56 -8.39
N ILE A 47 2.28 -6.27 -8.13
CA ILE A 47 3.38 -5.49 -8.74
C ILE A 47 4.75 -6.05 -8.31
N ALA A 48 4.92 -6.42 -7.03
CA ALA A 48 6.17 -6.98 -6.53
C ALA A 48 6.47 -8.34 -7.17
N GLN A 49 5.47 -9.20 -7.31
CA GLN A 49 5.62 -10.50 -8.00
C GLN A 49 6.06 -10.33 -9.46
N ASP A 50 5.40 -9.44 -10.20
CA ASP A 50 5.79 -9.12 -11.57
C ASP A 50 7.19 -8.51 -11.66
N TYR A 51 7.53 -7.63 -10.72
CA TYR A 51 8.86 -7.02 -10.65
C TYR A 51 9.95 -8.06 -10.36
N GLU A 52 9.71 -8.94 -9.38
CA GLU A 52 10.62 -10.05 -9.05
C GLU A 52 10.81 -11.00 -10.23
N ALA A 53 9.74 -11.35 -10.93
CA ALA A 53 9.81 -12.24 -12.10
C ALA A 53 10.66 -11.63 -13.25
N ARG A 54 10.56 -10.31 -13.46
CA ARG A 54 11.30 -9.62 -14.52
C ARG A 54 12.75 -9.31 -14.19
N THR A 55 13.05 -9.06 -12.92
CA THR A 55 14.35 -8.51 -12.52
C THR A 55 15.20 -9.45 -11.67
N GLY A 56 14.60 -10.49 -11.10
CA GLY A 56 15.23 -11.36 -10.09
C GLY A 56 15.40 -10.70 -8.71
N GLN A 57 15.09 -9.40 -8.57
CA GLN A 57 15.24 -8.66 -7.31
C GLN A 57 14.05 -8.96 -6.37
N LYS A 58 14.32 -9.49 -5.19
CA LYS A 58 13.29 -9.75 -4.16
C LYS A 58 12.77 -8.47 -3.51
N VAL A 59 11.47 -8.47 -3.17
CA VAL A 59 10.79 -7.37 -2.50
C VAL A 59 10.07 -7.89 -1.26
N ALA A 60 10.45 -7.36 -0.10
CA ALA A 60 9.81 -7.69 1.18
C ALA A 60 8.78 -6.61 1.52
N LEU A 61 7.50 -6.98 1.54
CA LEU A 61 6.39 -6.09 1.79
C LEU A 61 5.92 -6.18 3.24
N THR A 62 5.81 -5.02 3.90
CA THR A 62 5.22 -4.87 5.24
C THR A 62 4.01 -3.95 5.12
N PHE A 63 2.83 -4.45 5.50
CA PHE A 63 1.57 -3.70 5.37
C PHE A 63 1.01 -3.30 6.73
N GLY A 64 0.44 -2.09 6.79
CA GLY A 64 -0.20 -1.57 8.01
C GLY A 64 -0.84 -0.20 7.78
N ALA A 65 -1.40 0.37 8.85
CA ALA A 65 -1.85 1.75 8.85
C ALA A 65 -0.65 2.69 8.70
N SER A 66 -0.73 3.68 7.81
CA SER A 66 0.42 4.50 7.41
C SER A 66 1.05 5.25 8.58
N GLY A 67 0.26 5.78 9.51
CA GLY A 67 0.76 6.47 10.69
C GLY A 67 1.52 5.54 11.64
N LEU A 68 1.05 4.29 11.82
CA LEU A 68 1.74 3.29 12.63
C LEU A 68 3.05 2.86 11.96
N LEU A 69 3.04 2.65 10.64
CA LEU A 69 4.26 2.32 9.87
C LEU A 69 5.28 3.46 9.95
N ARG A 70 4.84 4.72 9.83
CA ARG A 70 5.72 5.87 10.02
C ARG A 70 6.37 5.86 11.41
N GLY A 71 5.59 5.63 12.48
CA GLY A 71 6.13 5.54 13.84
C GLY A 71 7.18 4.45 14.00
N ARG A 72 6.98 3.27 13.39
CA ARG A 72 7.97 2.18 13.37
C ARG A 72 9.24 2.57 12.61
N ILE A 73 9.11 3.27 11.48
CA ILE A 73 10.23 3.80 10.70
C ILE A 73 11.03 4.82 11.52
N GLU A 74 10.36 5.71 12.24
CA GLU A 74 10.99 6.69 13.14
C GLU A 74 11.73 6.03 14.32
N GLN A 75 11.26 4.86 14.75
CA GLN A 75 11.91 4.02 15.77
C GLN A 75 13.07 3.18 15.21
N GLY A 76 13.43 3.33 13.94
CA GLY A 76 14.61 2.72 13.33
C GLY A 76 14.35 1.45 12.52
N GLU A 77 13.09 1.05 12.28
CA GLU A 77 12.82 -0.08 11.38
C GLU A 77 13.39 0.17 9.97
N PRO A 78 13.95 -0.87 9.33
CA PRO A 78 14.81 -0.69 8.17
C PRO A 78 14.04 -0.57 6.84
N ALA A 79 12.95 0.22 6.81
CA ALA A 79 12.24 0.52 5.57
C ALA A 79 13.15 1.29 4.60
N GLN A 80 13.08 0.96 3.33
CA GLN A 80 13.80 1.62 2.24
C GLN A 80 12.87 2.42 1.34
N VAL A 81 11.63 1.93 1.19
CA VAL A 81 10.54 2.57 0.46
C VAL A 81 9.32 2.63 1.38
N PHE A 82 8.62 3.75 1.39
CA PHE A 82 7.39 3.94 2.14
C PHE A 82 6.27 4.42 1.21
N ALA A 83 5.26 3.57 0.99
CA ALA A 83 4.07 3.84 0.18
C ALA A 83 2.88 4.11 1.11
N SER A 84 2.59 5.37 1.36
CA SER A 84 1.55 5.84 2.28
C SER A 84 0.22 6.09 1.58
N ALA A 85 -0.88 5.95 2.32
CA ALA A 85 -2.23 6.30 1.86
C ALA A 85 -2.55 7.81 1.97
N ASP A 86 -1.54 8.62 2.24
CA ASP A 86 -1.54 10.08 2.19
C ASP A 86 -0.14 10.58 1.79
N THR A 87 0.02 11.89 1.65
CA THR A 87 1.31 12.54 1.43
C THR A 87 1.95 13.05 2.73
N ASP A 88 1.17 13.21 3.80
CA ASP A 88 1.62 13.84 5.05
C ASP A 88 2.64 12.99 5.80
N HIS A 89 2.41 11.68 5.90
CA HIS A 89 3.32 10.79 6.62
C HIS A 89 4.70 10.70 5.97
N PRO A 90 4.86 10.46 4.66
CA PRO A 90 6.18 10.48 4.03
C PRO A 90 6.79 11.89 4.00
N GLN A 91 5.99 12.96 3.92
CA GLN A 91 6.49 14.33 4.04
C GLN A 91 7.11 14.62 5.42
N ARG A 92 6.52 14.10 6.50
CA ARG A 92 7.08 14.21 7.86
C ARG A 92 8.42 13.48 7.98
N LEU A 93 8.56 12.29 7.39
CA LEU A 93 9.85 11.58 7.35
C LEU A 93 10.90 12.38 6.56
N ALA A 94 10.53 12.99 5.44
CA ALA A 94 11.43 13.85 4.67
C ALA A 94 11.85 15.10 5.45
N ALA A 95 10.91 15.76 6.14
CA ALA A 95 11.18 16.95 6.96
C ALA A 95 12.07 16.63 8.17
N ALA A 96 11.95 15.44 8.75
CA ALA A 96 12.82 14.98 9.85
C ALA A 96 14.24 14.60 9.37
N GLY A 97 14.48 14.53 8.05
CA GLY A 97 15.73 14.10 7.43
C GLY A 97 15.83 12.59 7.22
N GLY A 98 16.71 12.18 6.33
CA GLY A 98 16.92 10.76 6.02
C GLY A 98 15.96 10.16 4.99
N TRP A 99 14.99 10.92 4.47
CA TRP A 99 14.07 10.53 3.40
C TRP A 99 14.04 11.60 2.30
N GLN A 100 13.83 11.16 1.06
CA GLN A 100 13.60 12.06 -0.07
C GLN A 100 12.20 12.68 0.02
N ALA A 101 11.99 13.84 -0.61
CA ALA A 101 10.66 14.41 -0.74
C ALA A 101 9.73 13.41 -1.43
N PRO A 102 8.52 13.17 -0.88
CA PRO A 102 7.62 12.20 -1.46
C PRO A 102 7.06 12.68 -2.79
N VAL A 103 6.67 11.72 -3.62
CA VAL A 103 5.92 11.96 -4.85
C VAL A 103 4.56 11.29 -4.76
N VAL A 104 3.53 11.88 -5.36
CA VAL A 104 2.23 11.20 -5.53
C VAL A 104 2.41 10.12 -6.60
N PHE A 105 2.06 8.87 -6.28
CA PHE A 105 2.21 7.77 -7.23
C PHE A 105 0.88 7.11 -7.62
N THR A 106 -0.18 7.34 -6.86
CA THR A 106 -1.55 6.92 -7.18
C THR A 106 -2.55 7.71 -6.35
N ARG A 107 -3.84 7.57 -6.63
CA ARG A 107 -4.95 8.22 -5.92
C ARG A 107 -6.02 7.24 -5.51
N ASN A 108 -6.77 7.60 -4.48
CA ASN A 108 -7.96 6.89 -4.06
C ASN A 108 -9.03 7.88 -3.64
N GLN A 109 -10.21 7.40 -3.28
CA GLN A 109 -11.28 8.21 -2.72
C GLN A 109 -12.02 7.41 -1.65
N LEU A 110 -12.72 8.10 -0.75
CA LEU A 110 -13.61 7.47 0.20
C LEU A 110 -14.91 7.01 -0.47
N CYS A 111 -15.42 5.88 0.04
CA CYS A 111 -16.75 5.35 -0.19
C CYS A 111 -17.40 4.99 1.15
N ALA A 112 -18.72 4.84 1.15
CA ALA A 112 -19.43 4.18 2.23
C ALA A 112 -19.65 2.70 1.85
N LEU A 113 -19.21 1.80 2.71
CA LEU A 113 -19.54 0.38 2.64
C LEU A 113 -20.70 0.14 3.59
N THR A 114 -21.86 -0.29 3.07
CA THR A 114 -23.09 -0.44 3.86
C THR A 114 -23.47 -1.91 4.04
N SER A 115 -24.01 -2.24 5.19
CA SER A 115 -24.66 -3.52 5.44
C SER A 115 -26.05 -3.57 4.75
N ASP A 116 -26.64 -4.75 4.70
CA ASP A 116 -28.01 -4.98 4.22
C ASP A 116 -29.11 -4.38 5.11
N ARG A 117 -28.76 -3.95 6.34
CA ARG A 117 -29.66 -3.24 7.25
C ARG A 117 -29.94 -1.80 6.84
N VAL A 118 -29.10 -1.24 5.98
CA VAL A 118 -29.16 0.18 5.59
C VAL A 118 -29.33 0.29 4.08
N ASN A 119 -30.36 1.03 3.68
CA ASN A 119 -30.60 1.32 2.27
C ASN A 119 -30.18 2.77 1.97
N ALA A 120 -28.87 2.99 1.82
CA ALA A 120 -28.30 4.28 1.45
C ALA A 120 -28.02 4.40 -0.05
N THR A 121 -28.26 5.57 -0.59
CA THR A 121 -27.82 6.03 -1.91
C THR A 121 -26.91 7.24 -1.74
N PRO A 122 -26.20 7.72 -2.76
CA PRO A 122 -25.46 8.97 -2.65
C PRO A 122 -26.29 10.12 -2.10
N ASP A 123 -27.55 10.27 -2.55
CA ASP A 123 -28.43 11.36 -2.15
C ASP A 123 -28.92 11.25 -0.68
N THR A 124 -29.06 10.04 -0.17
CA THR A 124 -29.55 9.80 1.21
C THR A 124 -28.41 9.55 2.20
N LEU A 125 -27.16 9.47 1.74
CA LEU A 125 -26.03 9.05 2.56
C LEU A 125 -25.82 9.93 3.79
N LEU A 126 -25.89 11.27 3.65
CA LEU A 126 -25.69 12.16 4.78
C LEU A 126 -26.75 11.95 5.85
N ALA A 127 -28.03 11.90 5.46
CA ALA A 127 -29.14 11.62 6.39
C ALA A 127 -28.96 10.26 7.07
N THR A 128 -28.53 9.23 6.33
CA THR A 128 -28.23 7.91 6.87
C THR A 128 -27.09 7.95 7.89
N LEU A 129 -26.00 8.66 7.62
CA LEU A 129 -24.88 8.80 8.55
C LEU A 129 -25.26 9.52 9.84
N LEU A 130 -26.19 10.47 9.76
CA LEU A 130 -26.68 11.26 10.89
C LEU A 130 -27.77 10.54 11.71
N ASP A 131 -28.40 9.50 11.16
CA ASP A 131 -29.42 8.73 11.86
C ASP A 131 -28.84 8.11 13.15
N PRO A 132 -29.40 8.40 14.36
CA PRO A 132 -28.88 7.90 15.61
C PRO A 132 -28.89 6.35 15.73
N GLN A 133 -29.72 5.67 14.94
CA GLN A 133 -29.80 4.21 14.92
C GLN A 133 -28.72 3.54 14.06
N VAL A 134 -28.06 4.32 13.18
CA VAL A 134 -27.03 3.82 12.28
C VAL A 134 -25.66 3.92 12.94
N ARG A 135 -24.96 2.79 13.06
CA ARG A 135 -23.57 2.73 13.57
C ARG A 135 -22.59 3.03 12.44
N VAL A 136 -21.80 4.09 12.61
CA VAL A 136 -20.81 4.55 11.62
C VAL A 136 -19.44 4.08 12.02
N GLY A 137 -18.85 3.14 11.26
CA GLY A 137 -17.50 2.66 11.42
C GLY A 137 -16.48 3.51 10.63
N THR A 138 -15.31 3.70 11.20
CA THR A 138 -14.17 4.40 10.59
C THR A 138 -12.86 3.71 10.96
N SER A 139 -11.79 4.04 10.24
CA SER A 139 -10.43 3.84 10.74
C SER A 139 -10.08 4.92 11.77
N THR A 140 -8.98 4.70 12.52
CA THR A 140 -8.53 5.58 13.59
C THR A 140 -7.74 6.77 13.02
N PRO A 141 -8.20 8.03 13.18
CA PRO A 141 -7.47 9.21 12.72
C PRO A 141 -6.05 9.29 13.27
N LYS A 142 -5.14 9.93 12.53
CA LYS A 142 -3.71 10.08 12.80
C LYS A 142 -2.90 8.79 12.70
N ALA A 143 -3.49 7.64 13.02
CA ALA A 143 -2.86 6.34 12.85
C ALA A 143 -3.08 5.79 11.42
N ASP A 144 -4.27 5.99 10.88
CA ASP A 144 -4.66 5.53 9.54
C ASP A 144 -5.28 6.69 8.74
N PRO A 145 -4.70 7.07 7.59
CA PRO A 145 -5.22 8.15 6.74
C PRO A 145 -6.68 8.00 6.32
N SER A 146 -7.20 6.78 6.18
CA SER A 146 -8.63 6.55 5.94
C SER A 146 -9.51 7.16 7.04
N GLY A 147 -9.03 7.14 8.29
CA GLY A 147 -9.65 7.84 9.41
C GLY A 147 -9.61 9.36 9.24
N ASP A 148 -8.44 9.91 8.91
CA ASP A 148 -8.30 11.35 8.70
C ASP A 148 -9.21 11.86 7.58
N TYR A 149 -9.35 11.10 6.49
CA TYR A 149 -10.28 11.42 5.40
C TYR A 149 -11.76 11.28 5.81
N ALA A 150 -12.10 10.35 6.71
CA ALA A 150 -13.46 10.29 7.26
C ALA A 150 -13.79 11.58 8.05
N TRP A 151 -12.83 12.11 8.83
CA TRP A 151 -13.00 13.40 9.52
C TRP A 151 -13.02 14.59 8.58
N GLN A 152 -12.36 14.53 7.41
CA GLN A 152 -12.54 15.53 6.36
C GLN A 152 -13.97 15.49 5.78
N LEU A 153 -14.52 14.28 5.57
CA LEU A 153 -15.91 14.13 5.19
C LEU A 153 -16.84 14.74 6.24
N PHE A 154 -16.60 14.52 7.53
CA PHE A 154 -17.41 15.11 8.61
C PHE A 154 -17.39 16.66 8.56
N ARG A 155 -16.21 17.27 8.30
CA ARG A 155 -16.12 18.73 8.10
C ARG A 155 -16.93 19.22 6.88
N ARG A 156 -16.88 18.47 5.77
CA ARG A 156 -17.70 18.77 4.59
C ARG A 156 -19.19 18.61 4.89
N ALA A 157 -19.57 17.58 5.63
CA ALA A 157 -20.95 17.36 6.07
C ALA A 157 -21.48 18.54 6.90
N ASP A 158 -20.65 19.11 7.76
CA ASP A 158 -21.01 20.29 8.57
C ASP A 158 -21.29 21.53 7.72
N SER A 159 -20.61 21.68 6.58
CA SER A 159 -20.87 22.76 5.61
C SER A 159 -22.20 22.55 4.84
N VAL A 160 -22.68 21.30 4.76
CA VAL A 160 -23.97 20.97 4.13
C VAL A 160 -25.12 21.05 5.14
N GLN A 161 -24.89 20.53 6.34
CA GLN A 161 -25.86 20.51 7.43
C GLN A 161 -25.14 20.91 8.74
N PRO A 162 -25.35 22.13 9.25
CA PRO A 162 -24.73 22.59 10.49
C PRO A 162 -24.99 21.62 11.66
N GLY A 163 -23.95 21.29 12.44
CA GLY A 163 -24.00 20.31 13.53
C GLY A 163 -23.69 18.87 13.11
N ALA A 164 -23.56 18.59 11.81
CA ALA A 164 -23.24 17.25 11.31
C ALA A 164 -21.87 16.77 11.80
N TYR A 165 -20.87 17.66 11.85
CA TYR A 165 -19.54 17.30 12.36
C TYR A 165 -19.62 16.78 13.81
N ALA A 166 -20.24 17.53 14.71
CA ALA A 166 -20.35 17.16 16.11
C ALA A 166 -21.07 15.82 16.30
N THR A 167 -22.15 15.61 15.54
CA THR A 167 -22.92 14.37 15.56
C THR A 167 -22.09 13.18 15.08
N LEU A 168 -21.38 13.32 13.96
CA LEU A 168 -20.57 12.24 13.37
C LEU A 168 -19.32 11.95 14.20
N ASP A 169 -18.64 12.97 14.71
CA ASP A 169 -17.47 12.84 15.59
C ASP A 169 -17.83 12.06 16.88
N ALA A 170 -18.97 12.39 17.49
CA ALA A 170 -19.41 11.74 18.73
C ALA A 170 -19.84 10.27 18.55
N LYS A 171 -20.39 9.90 17.38
CA LYS A 171 -20.90 8.55 17.15
C LYS A 171 -19.93 7.62 16.38
N ALA A 172 -18.86 8.15 15.76
CA ALA A 172 -17.95 7.37 14.92
C ALA A 172 -17.20 6.30 15.73
N LEU A 173 -17.32 5.06 15.28
CA LEU A 173 -16.65 3.90 15.86
C LEU A 173 -15.30 3.69 15.16
N LYS A 174 -14.20 3.91 15.85
CA LYS A 174 -12.82 3.71 15.36
C LYS A 174 -12.46 2.23 15.43
N LEU A 175 -12.87 1.45 14.44
CA LEU A 175 -12.86 -0.02 14.49
C LEU A 175 -11.55 -0.66 14.00
N THR A 176 -10.72 0.09 13.27
CA THR A 176 -9.46 -0.42 12.71
C THR A 176 -8.41 0.68 12.58
N GLY A 177 -7.19 0.29 12.20
CA GLY A 177 -6.11 1.23 11.89
C GLY A 177 -5.43 1.89 13.09
N GLY A 178 -5.90 1.63 14.31
CA GLY A 178 -5.27 2.09 15.54
C GLY A 178 -4.30 1.05 16.14
N PRO A 179 -3.48 1.47 17.13
CA PRO A 179 -2.52 0.58 17.76
C PRO A 179 -3.19 -0.62 18.48
N ASP A 180 -4.37 -0.40 19.03
CA ASP A 180 -5.14 -1.41 19.80
C ASP A 180 -6.23 -2.08 18.95
N SER A 181 -6.27 -1.80 17.64
CA SER A 181 -7.26 -2.40 16.75
C SER A 181 -6.98 -3.89 16.56
N PRO A 182 -7.98 -4.78 16.80
CA PRO A 182 -7.78 -6.21 16.61
C PRO A 182 -7.50 -6.51 15.12
N PRO A 183 -6.55 -7.40 14.81
CA PRO A 183 -6.34 -7.84 13.44
C PRO A 183 -7.51 -8.69 12.97
N ALA A 184 -7.81 -8.63 11.67
CA ALA A 184 -8.75 -9.57 11.07
C ALA A 184 -8.24 -11.02 11.20
N PRO A 185 -9.14 -12.01 11.32
CA PRO A 185 -8.76 -13.42 11.26
C PRO A 185 -7.97 -13.74 9.97
N THR A 186 -7.11 -14.76 10.06
CA THR A 186 -6.31 -15.18 8.89
C THR A 186 -7.21 -15.49 7.69
N GLY A 187 -6.86 -14.93 6.53
CA GLY A 187 -7.60 -15.11 5.29
C GLY A 187 -8.83 -14.20 5.13
N ARG A 188 -9.14 -13.34 6.11
CA ARG A 188 -10.24 -12.38 6.03
C ARG A 188 -9.74 -10.95 5.76
N GLY A 189 -10.46 -10.23 4.92
CA GLY A 189 -10.28 -8.78 4.77
C GLY A 189 -10.83 -8.03 5.99
N THR A 190 -10.10 -7.02 6.48
CA THR A 190 -10.48 -6.30 7.72
C THR A 190 -11.89 -5.71 7.64
N TYR A 191 -12.21 -5.02 6.55
CA TYR A 191 -13.52 -4.36 6.38
C TYR A 191 -14.65 -5.38 6.15
N ALA A 192 -14.38 -6.44 5.38
CA ALA A 192 -15.30 -7.53 5.17
C ALA A 192 -15.66 -8.21 6.49
N TRP A 193 -14.65 -8.54 7.30
CA TRP A 193 -14.83 -9.14 8.61
C TRP A 193 -15.63 -8.25 9.56
N LEU A 194 -15.24 -6.96 9.72
CA LEU A 194 -15.91 -6.04 10.62
C LEU A 194 -17.39 -5.83 10.26
N MET A 195 -17.69 -5.73 8.96
CA MET A 195 -19.07 -5.55 8.47
C MET A 195 -19.87 -6.85 8.57
N ASP A 196 -19.25 -8.00 8.34
CA ASP A 196 -19.85 -9.32 8.44
C ASP A 196 -20.26 -9.65 9.89
N GLU A 197 -19.42 -9.28 10.87
CA GLU A 197 -19.68 -9.36 12.31
C GLU A 197 -20.70 -8.30 12.79
N GLY A 198 -21.20 -7.46 11.90
CA GLY A 198 -22.15 -6.42 12.24
C GLY A 198 -21.60 -5.36 13.20
N ARG A 199 -20.29 -5.08 13.16
CA ARG A 199 -19.65 -4.07 14.03
C ARG A 199 -20.03 -2.63 13.63
N ALA A 200 -20.43 -2.41 12.38
CA ALA A 200 -21.00 -1.16 11.87
C ALA A 200 -22.11 -1.45 10.87
N ASP A 201 -22.96 -0.47 10.63
CA ASP A 201 -24.00 -0.50 9.60
C ASP A 201 -23.54 0.23 8.32
N VAL A 202 -22.73 1.27 8.49
CA VAL A 202 -22.00 1.98 7.43
C VAL A 202 -20.55 2.10 7.85
N PHE A 203 -19.61 1.76 6.97
CA PHE A 203 -18.18 1.95 7.19
C PHE A 203 -17.61 2.92 6.16
N LEU A 204 -17.02 4.03 6.60
CA LEU A 204 -16.32 4.97 5.74
C LEU A 204 -14.88 4.51 5.53
N THR A 205 -14.55 4.13 4.30
CA THR A 205 -13.22 3.63 3.93
C THR A 205 -12.90 3.96 2.48
N TYR A 206 -11.70 3.63 2.01
CA TYR A 206 -11.36 3.78 0.60
C TYR A 206 -12.25 2.90 -0.29
N CYS A 207 -12.61 3.41 -1.46
CA CYS A 207 -13.44 2.67 -2.41
C CYS A 207 -12.82 1.33 -2.80
N THR A 208 -11.49 1.25 -2.92
CA THR A 208 -10.77 0.00 -3.18
C THR A 208 -11.00 -1.04 -2.08
N ASN A 209 -10.95 -0.63 -0.81
CA ASN A 209 -11.26 -1.51 0.33
C ASN A 209 -12.74 -1.92 0.36
N ALA A 210 -13.64 -0.98 0.07
CA ALA A 210 -15.09 -1.26 0.03
C ALA A 210 -15.43 -2.28 -1.06
N VAL A 211 -14.84 -2.14 -2.25
CA VAL A 211 -15.01 -3.09 -3.36
C VAL A 211 -14.42 -4.47 -3.01
N ALA A 212 -13.24 -4.52 -2.40
CA ALA A 212 -12.64 -5.77 -1.94
C ALA A 212 -13.51 -6.46 -0.89
N ALA A 213 -14.05 -5.71 0.07
CA ALA A 213 -14.95 -6.24 1.09
C ALA A 213 -16.27 -6.75 0.50
N GLN A 214 -16.84 -6.07 -0.49
CA GLN A 214 -18.04 -6.51 -1.20
C GLN A 214 -17.79 -7.81 -2.00
N LYS A 215 -16.62 -7.97 -2.61
CA LYS A 215 -16.25 -9.23 -3.28
C LYS A 215 -16.21 -10.41 -2.30
N GLU A 216 -15.71 -10.19 -1.08
CA GLU A 216 -15.63 -11.22 -0.04
C GLU A 216 -17.01 -11.48 0.60
N VAL A 217 -17.81 -10.44 0.81
CA VAL A 217 -19.14 -10.49 1.45
C VAL A 217 -20.17 -9.82 0.53
N PRO A 218 -20.77 -10.55 -0.43
CA PRO A 218 -21.59 -9.98 -1.51
C PRO A 218 -22.86 -9.23 -1.09
N ARG A 219 -23.35 -9.43 0.15
CA ARG A 219 -24.50 -8.68 0.67
C ARG A 219 -24.18 -7.22 1.02
N LEU A 220 -22.89 -6.88 1.18
CA LEU A 220 -22.46 -5.51 1.40
C LEU A 220 -22.64 -4.69 0.11
N LYS A 221 -22.88 -3.39 0.26
CA LYS A 221 -23.03 -2.47 -0.86
C LYS A 221 -21.99 -1.36 -0.78
N VAL A 222 -21.44 -0.98 -1.92
CA VAL A 222 -20.54 0.17 -2.04
C VAL A 222 -21.37 1.37 -2.52
N VAL A 223 -21.40 2.42 -1.70
CA VAL A 223 -22.09 3.69 -2.01
C VAL A 223 -21.05 4.78 -2.23
N GLN A 224 -21.07 5.39 -3.42
CA GLN A 224 -20.21 6.53 -3.73
C GLN A 224 -20.61 7.73 -2.90
N LEU A 225 -19.65 8.56 -2.51
CA LEU A 225 -19.93 9.82 -1.86
C LEU A 225 -20.51 10.82 -2.89
N PRO A 226 -21.56 11.58 -2.54
CA PRO A 226 -22.03 12.68 -3.38
C PRO A 226 -20.94 13.76 -3.49
N ASP A 227 -21.00 14.58 -4.54
CA ASP A 227 -19.94 15.55 -4.85
C ASP A 227 -19.61 16.51 -3.70
N ASN A 228 -20.63 16.96 -2.97
CA ASN A 228 -20.47 17.85 -1.82
C ASN A 228 -19.80 17.21 -0.59
N LEU A 229 -19.75 15.87 -0.52
CA LEU A 229 -19.06 15.12 0.54
C LEU A 229 -17.80 14.42 0.04
N ARG A 230 -17.48 14.48 -1.26
CA ARG A 230 -16.37 13.74 -1.86
C ARG A 230 -15.04 14.11 -1.24
N VAL A 231 -14.29 13.11 -0.79
CA VAL A 231 -12.93 13.22 -0.25
C VAL A 231 -12.02 12.32 -1.06
N GLY A 232 -10.96 12.91 -1.63
CA GLY A 232 -9.90 12.20 -2.35
C GLY A 232 -8.67 12.02 -1.47
N ALA A 233 -7.84 11.06 -1.83
CA ALA A 233 -6.59 10.72 -1.17
C ALA A 233 -5.45 10.62 -2.20
N ASP A 234 -4.45 11.48 -2.08
CA ASP A 234 -3.20 11.38 -2.82
C ASP A 234 -2.24 10.47 -2.04
N TYR A 235 -1.82 9.36 -2.65
CA TYR A 235 -0.91 8.40 -2.04
C TYR A 235 0.53 8.79 -2.29
N GLY A 236 1.27 8.98 -1.21
CA GLY A 236 2.67 9.43 -1.22
C GLY A 236 3.66 8.28 -1.21
N LEU A 237 4.68 8.37 -2.05
CA LEU A 237 5.79 7.44 -2.14
C LEU A 237 7.08 8.14 -1.69
N GLY A 238 7.66 7.70 -0.57
CA GLY A 238 8.95 8.15 -0.07
C GLY A 238 10.03 7.09 -0.26
N VAL A 239 11.28 7.53 -0.48
CA VAL A 239 12.45 6.67 -0.56
C VAL A 239 13.48 7.16 0.48
N ARG A 240 14.07 6.24 1.25
CA ARG A 240 15.11 6.56 2.24
C ARG A 240 16.33 7.12 1.52
N GLN A 241 16.95 8.18 2.06
CA GLN A 241 18.24 8.68 1.56
C GLN A 241 19.31 7.61 1.74
N GLY A 242 20.16 7.44 0.72
CA GLY A 242 21.17 6.39 0.73
C GLY A 242 20.62 4.95 0.59
N ALA A 243 19.34 4.78 0.27
CA ALA A 243 18.79 3.47 -0.02
C ALA A 243 19.53 2.79 -1.21
N PRO A 244 19.67 1.45 -1.20
CA PRO A 244 20.27 0.74 -2.32
C PRO A 244 19.59 1.08 -3.65
N ALA A 245 20.36 1.08 -4.74
CA ALA A 245 19.85 1.36 -6.08
C ALA A 245 18.63 0.48 -6.47
N ALA A 246 18.57 -0.75 -5.95
CA ALA A 246 17.42 -1.64 -6.14
C ALA A 246 16.13 -1.07 -5.55
N ALA A 247 16.19 -0.46 -4.36
CA ALA A 247 15.02 0.18 -3.72
C ALA A 247 14.55 1.41 -4.52
N VAL A 248 15.49 2.21 -5.00
CA VAL A 248 15.19 3.37 -5.85
C VAL A 248 14.49 2.92 -7.15
N ARG A 249 15.04 1.89 -7.83
CA ARG A 249 14.43 1.34 -9.06
C ARG A 249 13.03 0.75 -8.80
N PHE A 250 12.84 0.02 -7.69
CA PHE A 250 11.51 -0.48 -7.35
C PHE A 250 10.52 0.67 -7.12
N ALA A 251 10.89 1.69 -6.35
CA ALA A 251 10.03 2.87 -6.14
C ALA A 251 9.69 3.59 -7.45
N GLN A 252 10.66 3.72 -8.37
CA GLN A 252 10.42 4.30 -9.70
C GLN A 252 9.44 3.44 -10.51
N SER A 253 9.57 2.11 -10.46
CA SER A 253 8.71 1.18 -11.21
C SER A 253 7.23 1.27 -10.80
N LEU A 254 6.91 1.71 -9.58
CA LEU A 254 5.52 1.93 -9.16
C LEU A 254 4.80 3.03 -9.95
N ARG A 255 5.55 3.91 -10.61
CA ARG A 255 5.03 4.99 -11.46
C ARG A 255 5.03 4.65 -12.95
N GLU A 256 5.56 3.50 -13.32
CA GLU A 256 5.60 3.04 -14.72
C GLU A 256 4.23 2.52 -15.18
N PRO A 257 3.95 2.54 -16.48
CA PRO A 257 2.65 2.13 -17.04
C PRO A 257 2.18 0.74 -16.59
N ALA A 258 3.10 -0.23 -16.45
CA ALA A 258 2.75 -1.58 -16.03
C ALA A 258 2.17 -1.60 -14.60
N ALA A 259 2.82 -0.96 -13.64
CA ALA A 259 2.34 -0.85 -12.26
C ALA A 259 1.06 -0.01 -12.18
N GLN A 260 0.99 1.09 -12.92
CA GLN A 260 -0.20 1.94 -12.99
C GLN A 260 -1.42 1.20 -13.54
N LYS A 261 -1.24 0.31 -14.52
CA LYS A 261 -2.31 -0.55 -15.02
C LYS A 261 -2.85 -1.50 -13.94
N VAL A 262 -1.99 -2.06 -13.11
CA VAL A 262 -2.40 -2.92 -11.96
C VAL A 262 -3.19 -2.09 -10.95
N LEU A 263 -2.68 -0.91 -10.57
CA LEU A 263 -3.36 -0.01 -9.64
C LEU A 263 -4.74 0.38 -10.15
N GLN A 264 -4.85 0.84 -11.39
CA GLN A 264 -6.12 1.25 -12.01
C GLN A 264 -7.11 0.07 -12.12
N GLY A 265 -6.62 -1.12 -12.45
CA GLY A 265 -7.43 -2.35 -12.48
C GLY A 265 -8.06 -2.71 -11.13
N LEU A 266 -7.48 -2.22 -10.03
CA LEU A 266 -7.98 -2.39 -8.66
C LEU A 266 -8.74 -1.17 -8.14
N GLY A 267 -9.01 -0.18 -9.00
CA GLY A 267 -9.85 1.00 -8.67
C GLY A 267 -9.09 2.21 -8.13
N PHE A 268 -7.75 2.20 -8.16
CA PHE A 268 -6.97 3.40 -7.85
C PHE A 268 -6.97 4.37 -9.03
N GLY A 269 -6.88 5.67 -8.74
CA GLY A 269 -6.74 6.73 -9.74
C GLY A 269 -5.29 6.94 -10.16
N ALA A 270 -5.10 7.48 -11.37
CA ALA A 270 -3.77 7.89 -11.84
C ALA A 270 -3.19 9.01 -10.94
N PRO A 271 -1.87 9.09 -10.77
CA PRO A 271 -1.23 10.28 -10.23
C PRO A 271 -1.53 11.45 -11.17
N GLY A 272 -1.86 12.64 -10.64
CA GLY A 272 -2.15 13.83 -11.44
C GLY A 272 -0.93 14.39 -12.15
#